data_3794880f7f80dc5fcdb78f0ff7ceaabf
#
_entry.id   3794880f7f80dc5fcdb78f0ff7ceaabf
#
_cell.length_a   1.000
_cell.length_b   1.000
_cell.length_c   1.000
_cell.angle_alpha   90.00
_cell.angle_beta   90.00
_cell.angle_gamma   90.00
#
_symmetry.space_group_name_H-M   'P 1'
#
loop_
_entity.id
_entity.type
_entity.pdbx_description
1 polymer ?
#
loop_
_entity_poly.entity_id
_entity_poly.type
_entity_poly.pdbx_seq_one_letter_code
_entity_poly.pdbx_strand_id
1 'polypeptide(L)'
;MIKEVQQNDIEKCVTVIRESFKTVADEFGLTVENASRFTAFATTKERLEWHLFGEHRPMYAYYYDGIIVGYYSLLLQDNNECELNNLCVVPAYRHKGIGEELLKDAFEMAYKLNCNKVNIGIVEENKVLRKWYEGFGFVHTGTQKFDFFPFTCGYMEIWLKKR
;
A
#
# COMPACT_ATOMS: atom_id res chain seq x y z
N MET A 1 13.34 10.97 0.20
CA MET A 1 14.17 10.02 -0.56
C MET A 1 13.64 8.61 -0.40
N ILE A 2 13.41 7.94 -1.51
CA ILE A 2 12.88 6.56 -1.50
C ILE A 2 14.04 5.58 -1.66
N LYS A 3 14.07 4.56 -0.79
CA LYS A 3 15.11 3.52 -0.79
C LYS A 3 14.49 2.15 -0.64
N GLU A 4 15.14 1.16 -1.23
CA GLU A 4 14.78 -0.25 -1.05
C GLU A 4 14.90 -0.63 0.43
N VAL A 5 13.90 -1.34 0.95
CA VAL A 5 13.86 -1.78 2.34
C VAL A 5 14.92 -2.85 2.59
N GLN A 6 15.71 -2.66 3.64
CA GLN A 6 16.68 -3.62 4.12
C GLN A 6 16.18 -4.27 5.41
N GLN A 7 16.86 -5.34 5.84
CA GLN A 7 16.45 -6.03 7.07
C GLN A 7 16.37 -5.09 8.29
N ASN A 8 17.30 -4.15 8.39
CA ASN A 8 17.34 -3.18 9.49
C ASN A 8 16.13 -2.24 9.53
N ASP A 9 15.43 -2.12 8.40
CA ASP A 9 14.30 -1.20 8.26
C ASP A 9 12.97 -1.84 8.63
N ILE A 10 12.92 -3.17 8.76
CA ILE A 10 11.67 -3.94 8.88
C ILE A 10 10.82 -3.45 10.06
N GLU A 11 11.39 -3.34 11.26
CA GLU A 11 10.62 -2.92 12.44
C GLU A 11 10.06 -1.51 12.30
N LYS A 12 10.83 -0.61 11.71
CA LYS A 12 10.37 0.76 11.44
C LYS A 12 9.26 0.79 10.41
N CYS A 13 9.36 -0.05 9.37
CA CYS A 13 8.30 -0.18 8.36
C CYS A 13 7.01 -0.74 8.97
N VAL A 14 7.10 -1.72 9.87
CA VAL A 14 5.92 -2.24 10.60
C VAL A 14 5.21 -1.10 11.32
N THR A 15 5.95 -0.29 12.08
CA THR A 15 5.40 0.85 12.81
C THR A 15 4.72 1.85 11.86
N VAL A 16 5.40 2.21 10.77
CA VAL A 16 4.87 3.16 9.76
C VAL A 16 3.56 2.65 9.16
N ILE A 17 3.52 1.37 8.78
CA ILE A 17 2.32 0.77 8.20
C ILE A 17 1.18 0.77 9.22
N ARG A 18 1.44 0.30 10.44
CA ARG A 18 0.40 0.20 11.47
C ARG A 18 -0.15 1.58 11.85
N GLU A 19 0.70 2.56 12.08
CA GLU A 19 0.27 3.93 12.40
C GLU A 19 -0.54 4.56 11.26
N SER A 20 -0.10 4.35 10.03
CA SER A 20 -0.76 4.91 8.86
C SER A 20 -2.16 4.34 8.67
N PHE A 21 -2.31 3.02 8.78
CA PHE A 21 -3.59 2.36 8.59
C PHE A 21 -4.49 2.41 9.82
N LYS A 22 -3.94 2.74 11.00
CA LYS A 22 -4.75 2.97 12.20
C LYS A 22 -5.74 4.11 12.02
N THR A 23 -5.38 5.15 11.27
CA THR A 23 -6.30 6.26 11.00
C THR A 23 -7.51 5.80 10.18
N VAL A 24 -7.32 4.87 9.26
CA VAL A 24 -8.42 4.25 8.50
C VAL A 24 -9.26 3.39 9.44
N ALA A 25 -8.62 2.57 10.26
CA ALA A 25 -9.33 1.74 11.23
C ALA A 25 -10.21 2.59 12.17
N ASP A 26 -9.67 3.68 12.71
CA ASP A 26 -10.39 4.58 13.59
C ASP A 26 -11.57 5.24 12.89
N GLU A 27 -11.39 5.67 11.63
CA GLU A 27 -12.45 6.32 10.86
C GLU A 27 -13.61 5.38 10.53
N PHE A 28 -13.32 4.12 10.21
CA PHE A 28 -14.33 3.15 9.78
C PHE A 28 -14.71 2.13 10.86
N GLY A 29 -14.32 2.39 12.11
CA GLY A 29 -14.70 1.52 13.24
C GLY A 29 -14.11 0.13 13.19
N LEU A 30 -12.91 -0.03 12.62
CA LEU A 30 -12.24 -1.32 12.52
C LEU A 30 -11.42 -1.58 13.78
N THR A 31 -11.54 -2.79 14.31
CA THR A 31 -10.84 -3.23 15.52
C THR A 31 -10.17 -4.57 15.27
N VAL A 32 -9.30 -4.97 16.19
CA VAL A 32 -8.65 -6.28 16.12
C VAL A 32 -9.69 -7.41 16.24
N GLU A 33 -10.81 -7.16 16.89
CA GLU A 33 -11.89 -8.13 17.06
C GLU A 33 -12.73 -8.31 15.78
N ASN A 34 -13.06 -7.20 15.10
CA ASN A 34 -13.95 -7.27 13.93
C ASN A 34 -13.20 -7.31 12.59
N ALA A 35 -11.92 -6.99 12.58
CA ALA A 35 -11.11 -6.90 11.35
C ALA A 35 -9.65 -7.30 11.60
N SER A 36 -9.43 -8.44 12.24
CA SER A 36 -8.08 -8.90 12.61
C SER A 36 -7.12 -9.01 11.40
N ARG A 37 -7.66 -9.20 10.20
CA ARG A 37 -6.87 -9.31 8.96
C ARG A 37 -6.58 -7.95 8.31
N PHE A 38 -7.16 -6.87 8.84
CA PHE A 38 -6.89 -5.53 8.30
C PHE A 38 -5.43 -5.14 8.55
N THR A 39 -4.86 -4.40 7.61
CA THR A 39 -3.44 -4.03 7.57
C THR A 39 -2.91 -3.44 8.88
N ALA A 40 -3.69 -2.57 9.54
CA ALA A 40 -3.31 -1.97 10.82
C ALA A 40 -3.06 -3.01 11.92
N PHE A 41 -3.70 -4.17 11.85
CA PHE A 41 -3.62 -5.22 12.87
C PHE A 41 -2.83 -6.44 12.41
N ALA A 42 -2.87 -6.74 11.11
CA ALA A 42 -2.24 -7.92 10.54
C ALA A 42 -0.75 -7.75 10.22
N THR A 43 -0.26 -6.51 10.14
CA THR A 43 1.14 -6.25 9.81
C THR A 43 2.03 -6.55 11.02
N THR A 44 2.95 -7.49 10.85
CA THR A 44 3.91 -7.90 11.86
C THR A 44 5.31 -7.91 11.26
N LYS A 45 6.32 -7.95 12.13
CA LYS A 45 7.71 -8.12 11.72
C LYS A 45 7.89 -9.38 10.88
N GLU A 46 7.32 -10.50 11.35
CA GLU A 46 7.42 -11.80 10.68
C GLU A 46 6.80 -11.76 9.29
N ARG A 47 5.67 -11.06 9.13
CA ARG A 47 5.01 -10.91 7.83
C ARG A 47 5.88 -10.12 6.86
N LEU A 48 6.47 -9.00 7.28
CA LEU A 48 7.33 -8.21 6.41
C LEU A 48 8.65 -8.94 6.09
N GLU A 49 9.19 -9.68 7.03
CA GLU A 49 10.37 -10.53 6.77
C GLU A 49 10.04 -11.58 5.72
N TRP A 50 8.86 -12.19 5.79
CA TRP A 50 8.40 -13.14 4.77
C TRP A 50 8.27 -12.47 3.39
N HIS A 51 7.70 -11.26 3.34
CA HIS A 51 7.60 -10.51 2.08
C HIS A 51 8.97 -10.24 1.49
N LEU A 52 9.94 -9.87 2.33
CA LEU A 52 11.29 -9.51 1.88
C LEU A 52 12.12 -10.72 1.49
N PHE A 53 12.20 -11.73 2.34
CA PHE A 53 13.09 -12.87 2.18
C PHE A 53 12.43 -14.08 1.54
N GLY A 54 11.16 -14.34 1.84
CA GLY A 54 10.41 -15.48 1.30
C GLY A 54 9.86 -15.22 -0.09
N GLU A 55 9.17 -14.11 -0.27
CA GLU A 55 8.55 -13.74 -1.55
C GLU A 55 9.46 -12.92 -2.45
N HIS A 56 10.55 -12.37 -1.92
CA HIS A 56 11.41 -11.41 -2.64
C HIS A 56 10.60 -10.24 -3.21
N ARG A 57 9.62 -9.78 -2.43
CA ARG A 57 8.73 -8.69 -2.85
C ARG A 57 9.51 -7.38 -2.92
N PRO A 58 9.35 -6.58 -4.00
CA PRO A 58 9.88 -5.21 -4.03
C PRO A 58 9.24 -4.37 -2.93
N MET A 59 10.03 -3.86 -2.01
CA MET A 59 9.59 -3.08 -0.85
C MET A 59 10.43 -1.82 -0.75
N TYR A 60 9.76 -0.66 -0.60
CA TYR A 60 10.41 0.65 -0.61
C TYR A 60 9.92 1.51 0.55
N ALA A 61 10.83 2.27 1.13
CA ALA A 61 10.54 3.17 2.25
C ALA A 61 10.91 4.61 1.87
N TYR A 62 10.09 5.57 2.32
CA TYR A 62 10.37 6.98 2.15
C TYR A 62 11.07 7.52 3.40
N TYR A 63 12.25 8.08 3.21
CA TYR A 63 13.04 8.72 4.25
C TYR A 63 12.89 10.23 4.20
N TYR A 64 12.50 10.81 5.32
CA TYR A 64 12.45 12.26 5.52
C TYR A 64 13.33 12.61 6.71
N ASP A 65 14.41 13.36 6.45
CA ASP A 65 15.43 13.71 7.48
C ASP A 65 15.92 12.47 8.26
N GLY A 66 16.18 11.38 7.53
CA GLY A 66 16.72 10.14 8.10
C GLY A 66 15.70 9.26 8.81
N ILE A 67 14.43 9.64 8.81
CA ILE A 67 13.34 8.89 9.45
C ILE A 67 12.42 8.28 8.37
N ILE A 68 12.04 7.02 8.54
CA ILE A 68 11.07 6.39 7.65
C ILE A 68 9.67 6.91 7.99
N VAL A 69 9.01 7.52 7.01
CA VAL A 69 7.68 8.12 7.17
C VAL A 69 6.65 7.61 6.16
N GLY A 70 7.07 6.81 5.21
CA GLY A 70 6.18 6.23 4.19
C GLY A 70 6.70 4.90 3.68
N TYR A 71 5.84 4.17 2.97
CA TYR A 71 6.14 2.81 2.52
C TYR A 71 5.25 2.41 1.36
N TYR A 72 5.74 1.53 0.51
CA TYR A 72 4.91 0.73 -0.39
C TYR A 72 5.62 -0.57 -0.74
N SER A 73 4.85 -1.54 -1.23
CA SER A 73 5.40 -2.75 -1.83
C SER A 73 4.61 -3.14 -3.07
N LEU A 74 5.23 -3.95 -3.91
CA LEU A 74 4.60 -4.48 -5.12
C LEU A 74 4.55 -6.00 -5.03
N LEU A 75 3.37 -6.58 -5.21
CA LEU A 75 3.19 -8.01 -5.35
C LEU A 75 3.07 -8.33 -6.84
N LEU A 76 4.06 -9.02 -7.38
CA LEU A 76 4.03 -9.44 -8.78
C LEU A 76 2.98 -10.51 -8.97
N GLN A 77 2.16 -10.36 -10.00
CA GLN A 77 1.07 -11.27 -10.35
C GLN A 77 1.30 -11.84 -11.75
N ASP A 78 0.46 -12.79 -12.14
CA ASP A 78 0.51 -13.33 -13.49
C ASP A 78 0.11 -12.27 -14.52
N ASN A 79 0.37 -12.56 -15.81
CA ASN A 79 0.00 -11.71 -16.94
C ASN A 79 0.65 -10.32 -16.95
N ASN A 80 1.86 -10.21 -16.38
CA ASN A 80 2.61 -8.95 -16.32
C ASN A 80 1.86 -7.85 -15.57
N GLU A 81 1.21 -8.23 -14.49
CA GLU A 81 0.51 -7.32 -13.59
C GLU A 81 1.21 -7.29 -12.23
N CYS A 82 0.96 -6.25 -11.46
CA CYS A 82 1.34 -6.21 -10.07
C CYS A 82 0.25 -5.57 -9.23
N GLU A 83 0.27 -5.87 -7.93
CA GLU A 83 -0.60 -5.22 -6.96
C GLU A 83 0.25 -4.28 -6.10
N LEU A 84 -0.17 -3.04 -6.02
CA LEU A 84 0.44 -2.05 -5.13
C LEU A 84 -0.17 -2.24 -3.74
N ASN A 85 0.67 -2.60 -2.78
CA ASN A 85 0.26 -2.92 -1.43
C ASN A 85 0.80 -1.93 -0.41
N ASN A 86 -0.05 -1.58 0.54
CA ASN A 86 0.32 -0.84 1.74
C ASN A 86 0.99 0.51 1.47
N LEU A 87 0.62 1.18 0.37
CA LEU A 87 1.06 2.55 0.14
C LEU A 87 0.54 3.42 1.27
N CYS A 88 1.45 4.02 2.01
CA CYS A 88 1.06 4.78 3.19
C CYS A 88 2.09 5.85 3.58
N VAL A 89 1.61 6.86 4.28
CA VAL A 89 2.41 7.92 4.89
C VAL A 89 1.88 8.13 6.30
N VAL A 90 2.76 8.22 7.30
CA VAL A 90 2.33 8.48 8.67
C VAL A 90 1.62 9.83 8.76
N PRO A 91 0.61 9.97 9.65
CA PRO A 91 -0.24 11.16 9.67
C PRO A 91 0.50 12.48 9.75
N ALA A 92 1.55 12.57 10.56
CA ALA A 92 2.32 13.81 10.76
C ALA A 92 3.02 14.31 9.48
N TYR A 93 3.21 13.45 8.50
CA TYR A 93 3.92 13.79 7.25
C TYR A 93 3.01 13.80 6.02
N ARG A 94 1.69 13.72 6.21
CA ARG A 94 0.72 13.82 5.13
C ARG A 94 0.60 15.26 4.62
N HIS A 95 0.03 15.40 3.42
CA HIS A 95 -0.18 16.70 2.75
C HIS A 95 1.12 17.45 2.41
N LYS A 96 2.20 16.70 2.23
CA LYS A 96 3.52 17.20 1.81
C LYS A 96 3.96 16.64 0.44
N GLY A 97 3.06 15.91 -0.25
CA GLY A 97 3.37 15.31 -1.55
C GLY A 97 4.10 13.97 -1.48
N ILE A 98 4.33 13.43 -0.29
CA ILE A 98 5.08 12.16 -0.12
C ILE A 98 4.31 10.97 -0.72
N GLY A 99 3.00 10.92 -0.51
CA GLY A 99 2.16 9.86 -1.08
C GLY A 99 2.22 9.84 -2.61
N GLU A 100 2.19 11.01 -3.23
CA GLU A 100 2.31 11.14 -4.68
C GLU A 100 3.70 10.70 -5.17
N GLU A 101 4.76 11.08 -4.47
CA GLU A 101 6.12 10.64 -4.82
C GLU A 101 6.25 9.12 -4.74
N LEU A 102 5.70 8.50 -3.69
CA LEU A 102 5.68 7.05 -3.54
C LEU A 102 4.91 6.37 -4.66
N LEU A 103 3.74 6.91 -5.02
CA LEU A 103 2.93 6.35 -6.10
C LEU A 103 3.64 6.43 -7.44
N LYS A 104 4.27 7.56 -7.75
CA LYS A 104 5.05 7.72 -8.98
C LYS A 104 6.24 6.76 -9.02
N ASP A 105 6.92 6.59 -7.89
CA ASP A 105 8.02 5.61 -7.79
C ASP A 105 7.51 4.19 -8.02
N ALA A 106 6.34 3.85 -7.46
CA ALA A 106 5.73 2.55 -7.68
C ALA A 106 5.43 2.28 -9.16
N PHE A 107 4.96 3.29 -9.89
CA PHE A 107 4.76 3.16 -11.35
C PHE A 107 6.08 2.91 -12.08
N GLU A 108 7.13 3.63 -11.72
CA GLU A 108 8.46 3.43 -12.31
C GLU A 108 9.00 2.01 -12.04
N MET A 109 8.85 1.55 -10.80
CA MET A 109 9.29 0.19 -10.43
C MET A 109 8.46 -0.88 -11.13
N ALA A 110 7.14 -0.71 -11.18
CA ALA A 110 6.27 -1.63 -11.91
C ALA A 110 6.67 -1.71 -13.40
N TYR A 111 6.95 -0.57 -14.01
CA TYR A 111 7.43 -0.51 -15.38
C TYR A 111 8.75 -1.26 -15.56
N LYS A 112 9.72 -1.02 -14.66
CA LYS A 112 11.04 -1.71 -14.71
C LYS A 112 10.92 -3.22 -14.52
N LEU A 113 9.87 -3.67 -13.82
CA LEU A 113 9.60 -5.09 -13.60
C LEU A 113 8.72 -5.70 -14.70
N ASN A 114 8.56 -5.00 -15.82
CA ASN A 114 7.77 -5.41 -16.97
C ASN A 114 6.28 -5.59 -16.69
N CYS A 115 5.76 -4.89 -15.69
CA CYS A 115 4.33 -4.85 -15.44
C CYS A 115 3.69 -3.81 -16.37
N ASN A 116 2.53 -4.15 -16.91
CA ASN A 116 1.76 -3.26 -17.76
C ASN A 116 0.48 -2.74 -17.09
N LYS A 117 0.14 -3.31 -15.93
CA LYS A 117 -1.03 -2.91 -15.15
C LYS A 117 -0.72 -2.96 -13.66
N VAL A 118 -1.20 -1.97 -12.91
CA VAL A 118 -1.11 -1.92 -11.46
C VAL A 118 -2.52 -2.02 -10.87
N ASN A 119 -2.72 -2.98 -9.99
CA ASN A 119 -3.98 -3.22 -9.28
C ASN A 119 -3.86 -2.72 -7.83
N ILE A 120 -4.95 -2.22 -7.28
CA ILE A 120 -5.04 -1.86 -5.86
C ILE A 120 -6.34 -2.36 -5.25
N GLY A 121 -6.32 -2.60 -3.93
CA GLY A 121 -7.51 -2.84 -3.13
C GLY A 121 -7.66 -1.73 -2.10
N ILE A 122 -8.88 -1.26 -1.91
CA ILE A 122 -9.21 -0.20 -0.96
C ILE A 122 -10.40 -0.61 -0.08
N VAL A 123 -10.57 0.08 1.04
CA VAL A 123 -11.84 0.08 1.75
C VAL A 123 -12.82 0.86 0.88
N GLU A 124 -13.84 0.21 0.32
CA GLU A 124 -14.77 0.83 -0.63
C GLU A 124 -15.44 2.09 -0.06
N GLU A 125 -15.75 2.07 1.23
CA GLU A 125 -16.37 3.18 1.94
C GLU A 125 -15.46 4.41 2.07
N ASN A 126 -14.15 4.23 1.84
CA ASN A 126 -13.17 5.33 1.87
C ASN A 126 -13.17 6.11 0.55
N LYS A 127 -14.15 6.96 0.39
CA LYS A 127 -14.38 7.74 -0.85
C LYS A 127 -13.28 8.76 -1.12
N VAL A 128 -12.68 9.30 -0.07
CA VAL A 128 -11.57 10.26 -0.21
C VAL A 128 -10.36 9.58 -0.85
N LEU A 129 -10.02 8.39 -0.40
CA LEU A 129 -8.91 7.62 -0.96
C LEU A 129 -9.20 7.21 -2.40
N ARG A 130 -10.42 6.74 -2.67
CA ARG A 130 -10.82 6.39 -4.03
C ARG A 130 -10.63 7.56 -5.00
N LYS A 131 -11.09 8.74 -4.63
CA LYS A 131 -10.94 9.96 -5.46
C LYS A 131 -9.47 10.31 -5.67
N TRP A 132 -8.65 10.12 -4.65
CA TRP A 132 -7.22 10.38 -4.74
C TRP A 132 -6.59 9.49 -5.82
N TYR A 133 -6.88 8.19 -5.81
CA TYR A 133 -6.39 7.26 -6.83
C TYR A 133 -6.97 7.57 -8.21
N GLU A 134 -8.26 7.91 -8.29
CA GLU A 134 -8.89 8.30 -9.57
C GLU A 134 -8.18 9.51 -10.18
N GLY A 135 -7.73 10.45 -9.36
CA GLY A 135 -6.96 11.62 -9.80
C GLY A 135 -5.65 11.27 -10.49
N PHE A 136 -5.08 10.10 -10.23
CA PHE A 136 -3.87 9.61 -10.90
C PHE A 136 -4.16 8.68 -12.07
N GLY A 137 -5.41 8.44 -12.38
CA GLY A 137 -5.80 7.65 -13.55
C GLY A 137 -6.30 6.23 -13.24
N PHE A 138 -6.40 5.85 -11.96
CA PHE A 138 -6.99 4.56 -11.61
C PHE A 138 -8.47 4.53 -11.92
N VAL A 139 -8.96 3.38 -12.36
CA VAL A 139 -10.36 3.14 -12.69
C VAL A 139 -10.90 2.08 -11.74
N HIS A 140 -12.07 2.34 -11.18
CA HIS A 140 -12.75 1.38 -10.29
C HIS A 140 -13.29 0.21 -11.12
N THR A 141 -13.00 -1.02 -10.68
CA THR A 141 -13.35 -2.23 -11.44
C THR A 141 -14.40 -3.12 -10.77
N GLY A 142 -14.62 -2.97 -9.48
CA GLY A 142 -15.61 -3.78 -8.78
C GLY A 142 -15.41 -3.80 -7.28
N THR A 143 -16.22 -4.62 -6.63
CA THR A 143 -16.22 -4.76 -5.17
C THR A 143 -16.35 -6.22 -4.78
N GLN A 144 -15.94 -6.54 -3.54
CA GLN A 144 -16.13 -7.85 -2.96
C GLN A 144 -16.34 -7.71 -1.45
N LYS A 145 -17.36 -8.38 -0.92
CA LYS A 145 -17.61 -8.43 0.52
C LYS A 145 -17.13 -9.78 1.06
N PHE A 146 -16.17 -9.72 1.99
CA PHE A 146 -15.68 -10.90 2.70
C PHE A 146 -16.31 -11.01 4.07
N ASP A 147 -16.58 -12.22 4.54
CA ASP A 147 -17.17 -12.45 5.86
C ASP A 147 -16.28 -11.98 7.00
N PHE A 148 -14.96 -12.00 6.79
CA PHE A 148 -14.00 -11.61 7.82
C PHE A 148 -13.72 -10.10 7.88
N PHE A 149 -14.34 -9.29 7.02
CA PHE A 149 -14.25 -7.83 7.08
C PHE A 149 -15.64 -7.21 7.24
N PRO A 150 -15.78 -6.19 8.13
CA PRO A 150 -17.05 -5.43 8.25
C PRO A 150 -17.24 -4.40 7.15
N PHE A 151 -16.23 -4.19 6.30
CA PHE A 151 -16.29 -3.26 5.16
C PHE A 151 -16.28 -4.03 3.85
N THR A 152 -16.61 -3.33 2.76
CA THR A 152 -16.52 -3.87 1.40
C THR A 152 -15.14 -3.56 0.82
N CYS A 153 -14.50 -4.55 0.21
CA CYS A 153 -13.27 -4.32 -0.54
C CYS A 153 -13.59 -3.74 -1.91
N GLY A 154 -12.95 -2.63 -2.26
CA GLY A 154 -13.04 -2.04 -3.59
C GLY A 154 -11.77 -2.32 -4.37
N TYR A 155 -11.90 -2.50 -5.68
CA TYR A 155 -10.78 -2.77 -6.56
C TYR A 155 -10.65 -1.68 -7.60
N MET A 156 -9.41 -1.28 -7.87
CA MET A 156 -9.09 -0.29 -8.89
C MET A 156 -7.86 -0.74 -9.67
N GLU A 157 -7.73 -0.25 -10.90
CA GLU A 157 -6.58 -0.58 -11.73
C GLU A 157 -6.15 0.61 -12.58
N ILE A 158 -4.90 0.61 -12.99
CA ILE A 158 -4.35 1.53 -13.98
C ILE A 158 -3.45 0.77 -14.95
N TRP A 159 -3.63 1.03 -16.24
CA TRP A 159 -2.74 0.52 -17.28
C TRP A 159 -1.57 1.49 -17.44
N LEU A 160 -0.35 0.96 -17.38
CA LEU A 160 0.85 1.78 -17.55
C LEU A 160 1.05 2.08 -19.04
N LYS A 161 1.45 3.32 -19.33
CA LYS A 161 1.72 3.74 -20.69
C LYS A 161 3.00 3.07 -21.20
N LYS A 162 2.97 2.59 -22.43
CA LYS A 162 4.17 2.10 -23.12
C LYS A 162 5.11 3.28 -23.37
N ARG A 163 6.38 3.03 -23.20
CA ARG A 163 7.46 4.01 -23.46
C ARG A 163 8.22 3.68 -24.70
#